data_2735ed2f0c1d900b897cab9b4a7e72fc
#
_entry.id   2735ed2f0c1d900b897cab9b4a7e72fc
#
_cell.length_a   1.000
_cell.length_b   1.000
_cell.length_c   1.000
_cell.angle_alpha   90.00
_cell.angle_beta   90.00
_cell.angle_gamma   90.00
#
_symmetry.space_group_name_H-M   'P 1'
#
loop_
_entity.id
_entity.type
_entity.pdbx_description
1 polymer ?
#
loop_
_entity_poly.entity_id
_entity_poly.type
_entity_poly.pdbx_seq_one_letter_code
_entity_poly.pdbx_strand_id
1 'polypeptide(L)'
;MRFVVFIFNYKHKFLFREGGFMIYFDNAATTKNKPAEVIEAVIDALKTFGNSSRGVYEESLSADRVVFDTRKKLAKMFNVGNSRQVVFTKNATESLNIAINGLFSEKEHIITSVAEHNSVLRPINYLRAKGAEVSYINVFENGVLNLDELSKLVKVNTKGIVLTHASNVTGNITDIRKVGDFCRENNLIFVVDASQTAGAFNIDMKEMNIDVLCFTGHKSMLAPQGVGVLCVREEIYIRPLIVGGSGTHSYDEFQPDKMPTRLEAGTLNAHGIAGLHVSIEYILRNKMENLTKRALELSRKFYDGVSKLPEVKIYGDFETEYRAPIVSLNISDMDSSEVSSMLYEEFKISTRPGAHCAPLIHKALGTVDQGMVRFSFSHSNSDEEIELAINAIKKIIDDRR
;
A
#
# COMPACT_ATOMS: atom_id res chain seq x y z
N MET A 1 -27.89 -55.97 -7.95
CA MET A 1 -26.77 -55.20 -7.36
C MET A 1 -27.15 -53.73 -7.50
N ARG A 2 -27.69 -53.09 -6.46
CA ARG A 2 -28.14 -51.68 -6.47
C ARG A 2 -26.96 -50.85 -5.95
N PHE A 3 -26.39 -49.98 -6.79
CA PHE A 3 -25.43 -48.98 -6.37
C PHE A 3 -26.16 -47.85 -5.66
N VAL A 4 -25.93 -47.70 -4.37
CA VAL A 4 -26.35 -46.54 -3.59
C VAL A 4 -25.32 -45.45 -3.78
N VAL A 5 -25.66 -44.41 -4.53
CA VAL A 5 -24.86 -43.19 -4.67
C VAL A 5 -25.06 -42.35 -3.42
N PHE A 6 -24.07 -42.30 -2.53
CA PHE A 6 -24.04 -41.35 -1.44
C PHE A 6 -23.67 -39.96 -1.98
N ILE A 7 -24.68 -39.11 -2.15
CA ILE A 7 -24.46 -37.68 -2.37
C ILE A 7 -24.07 -37.07 -1.03
N PHE A 8 -22.76 -36.87 -0.82
CA PHE A 8 -22.28 -36.06 0.30
C PHE A 8 -22.63 -34.59 0.03
N ASN A 9 -23.70 -34.14 0.66
CA ASN A 9 -24.05 -32.73 0.74
C ASN A 9 -23.08 -32.04 1.71
N TYR A 10 -21.91 -31.60 1.22
CA TYR A 10 -21.02 -30.73 1.97
C TYR A 10 -21.60 -29.32 2.00
N LYS A 11 -22.58 -29.09 2.87
CA LYS A 11 -22.87 -27.76 3.37
C LYS A 11 -21.74 -27.39 4.31
N HIS A 12 -20.60 -26.92 3.80
CA HIS A 12 -19.71 -26.09 4.57
C HIS A 12 -20.47 -24.78 4.87
N LYS A 13 -21.21 -24.77 5.97
CA LYS A 13 -21.44 -23.57 6.73
C LYS A 13 -20.06 -23.11 7.18
N PHE A 14 -19.37 -22.29 6.37
CA PHE A 14 -18.50 -21.31 6.93
C PHE A 14 -19.36 -20.62 8.00
N LEU A 15 -18.97 -20.75 9.26
CA LEU A 15 -19.56 -20.00 10.36
C LEU A 15 -19.28 -18.50 10.11
N PHE A 16 -20.04 -17.91 9.17
CA PHE A 16 -20.40 -16.52 9.35
C PHE A 16 -21.29 -16.54 10.59
N ARG A 17 -20.67 -16.29 11.77
CA ARG A 17 -21.43 -15.77 12.88
C ARG A 17 -22.34 -14.69 12.26
N GLU A 18 -23.62 -14.71 12.55
CA GLU A 18 -24.50 -13.57 12.35
C GLU A 18 -23.86 -12.41 13.09
N GLY A 19 -22.96 -11.71 12.36
CA GLY A 19 -22.18 -10.59 12.90
C GLY A 19 -23.13 -9.42 12.86
N GLY A 20 -23.46 -8.89 14.04
CA GLY A 20 -24.05 -7.58 14.17
C GLY A 20 -23.24 -6.58 13.31
N PHE A 21 -23.89 -5.51 12.89
CA PHE A 21 -23.31 -4.44 12.07
C PHE A 21 -21.94 -4.02 12.64
N MET A 22 -20.87 -4.24 11.86
CA MET A 22 -19.50 -3.94 12.26
C MET A 22 -18.95 -2.81 11.39
N ILE A 23 -18.57 -1.72 12.02
CA ILE A 23 -17.95 -0.56 11.40
C ILE A 23 -16.45 -0.83 11.20
N TYR A 24 -15.95 -0.58 10.00
CA TYR A 24 -14.56 -0.88 9.64
C TYR A 24 -13.78 0.37 9.24
N PHE A 25 -12.85 0.79 10.08
CA PHE A 25 -11.96 1.93 9.87
C PHE A 25 -10.47 1.56 9.86
N ASP A 26 -10.11 0.36 9.36
CA ASP A 26 -8.71 -0.03 9.13
C ASP A 26 -8.38 -0.23 7.64
N ASN A 27 -8.93 0.64 6.77
CA ASN A 27 -8.73 0.57 5.32
C ASN A 27 -7.28 0.83 4.89
N ALA A 28 -6.47 1.55 5.67
CA ALA A 28 -5.04 1.74 5.42
C ALA A 28 -4.21 0.48 5.63
N ALA A 29 -4.72 -0.52 6.37
CA ALA A 29 -4.13 -1.86 6.44
C ALA A 29 -4.56 -2.69 5.23
N THR A 30 -5.86 -2.78 4.97
CA THR A 30 -6.47 -3.40 3.78
C THR A 30 -7.89 -2.88 3.61
N THR A 31 -8.31 -2.55 2.41
CA THR A 31 -9.72 -2.24 2.15
C THR A 31 -10.55 -3.51 2.31
N LYS A 32 -11.51 -3.51 3.25
CA LYS A 32 -12.37 -4.68 3.51
C LYS A 32 -13.42 -4.86 2.41
N ASN A 33 -14.14 -3.78 2.09
CA ASN A 33 -15.22 -3.81 1.14
C ASN A 33 -14.67 -3.71 -0.29
N LYS A 34 -14.59 -4.85 -0.97
CA LYS A 34 -14.23 -4.91 -2.38
C LYS A 34 -15.46 -4.74 -3.26
N PRO A 35 -15.38 -4.09 -4.43
CA PRO A 35 -16.45 -4.11 -5.41
C PRO A 35 -16.88 -5.55 -5.75
N ALA A 36 -18.18 -5.81 -5.89
CA ALA A 36 -18.70 -7.15 -6.15
C ALA A 36 -18.08 -7.75 -7.42
N GLU A 37 -17.92 -6.95 -8.47
CA GLU A 37 -17.29 -7.34 -9.73
C GLU A 37 -15.83 -7.80 -9.58
N VAL A 38 -15.10 -7.27 -8.60
CA VAL A 38 -13.72 -7.72 -8.29
C VAL A 38 -13.74 -9.12 -7.67
N ILE A 39 -14.71 -9.37 -6.78
CA ILE A 39 -14.88 -10.69 -6.16
C ILE A 39 -15.28 -11.72 -7.22
N GLU A 40 -16.24 -11.39 -8.09
CA GLU A 40 -16.70 -12.23 -9.19
C GLU A 40 -15.54 -12.56 -10.15
N ALA A 41 -14.73 -11.58 -10.53
CA ALA A 41 -13.57 -11.80 -11.40
C ALA A 41 -12.56 -12.79 -10.81
N VAL A 42 -12.32 -12.76 -9.50
CA VAL A 42 -11.42 -13.74 -8.83
C VAL A 42 -12.07 -15.13 -8.83
N ILE A 43 -13.37 -15.25 -8.56
CA ILE A 43 -14.09 -16.52 -8.57
C ILE A 43 -14.06 -17.12 -9.98
N ASP A 44 -14.31 -16.33 -11.01
CA ASP A 44 -14.31 -16.80 -12.40
C ASP A 44 -12.90 -17.20 -12.84
N ALA A 45 -11.89 -16.43 -12.47
CA ALA A 45 -10.50 -16.79 -12.75
C ALA A 45 -10.11 -18.12 -12.08
N LEU A 46 -10.55 -18.38 -10.83
CA LEU A 46 -10.31 -19.66 -10.14
C LEU A 46 -10.97 -20.85 -10.84
N LYS A 47 -12.09 -20.62 -11.55
CA LYS A 47 -12.80 -21.68 -12.28
C LYS A 47 -12.25 -21.94 -13.69
N THR A 48 -11.67 -20.89 -14.31
CA THR A 48 -11.43 -20.91 -15.76
C THR A 48 -9.96 -20.77 -16.16
N PHE A 49 -9.09 -20.24 -15.28
CA PHE A 49 -7.68 -20.06 -15.64
C PHE A 49 -6.86 -21.34 -15.49
N GLY A 50 -6.10 -21.67 -16.55
CA GLY A 50 -4.99 -22.59 -16.48
C GLY A 50 -3.69 -21.89 -16.03
N ASN A 51 -2.55 -22.59 -16.20
CA ASN A 51 -1.26 -22.00 -15.86
C ASN A 51 -0.86 -20.93 -16.89
N SER A 52 -0.80 -19.69 -16.50
CA SER A 52 -0.29 -18.59 -17.32
C SER A 52 1.18 -18.85 -17.72
N SER A 53 1.57 -18.45 -18.92
CA SER A 53 2.91 -18.53 -19.50
C SER A 53 3.42 -19.92 -19.94
N ARG A 54 2.63 -20.99 -19.92
CA ARG A 54 3.11 -22.33 -20.29
C ARG A 54 2.18 -23.17 -21.17
N GLY A 55 0.97 -22.73 -21.45
CA GLY A 55 -0.01 -23.50 -22.21
C GLY A 55 -0.37 -22.84 -23.53
N VAL A 56 -0.69 -23.67 -24.52
CA VAL A 56 -1.25 -23.23 -25.82
C VAL A 56 -2.76 -23.45 -25.88
N TYR A 57 -3.38 -23.85 -24.78
CA TYR A 57 -4.80 -24.10 -24.63
C TYR A 57 -5.53 -22.86 -24.11
N GLU A 58 -6.83 -22.78 -24.34
CA GLU A 58 -7.64 -21.57 -24.16
C GLU A 58 -7.57 -20.99 -22.75
N GLU A 59 -7.60 -21.84 -21.72
CA GLU A 59 -7.55 -21.42 -20.31
C GLU A 59 -6.21 -20.77 -19.93
N SER A 60 -5.12 -21.24 -20.50
CA SER A 60 -3.79 -20.65 -20.31
C SER A 60 -3.68 -19.31 -21.05
N LEU A 61 -4.14 -19.26 -22.30
CA LEU A 61 -4.14 -18.03 -23.11
C LEU A 61 -5.04 -16.96 -22.50
N SER A 62 -6.15 -17.33 -21.86
CA SER A 62 -7.04 -16.41 -21.16
C SER A 62 -6.34 -15.77 -19.96
N ALA A 63 -5.64 -16.55 -19.14
CA ALA A 63 -4.84 -16.05 -18.03
C ALA A 63 -3.74 -15.08 -18.49
N ASP A 64 -3.01 -15.45 -19.56
CA ASP A 64 -1.94 -14.62 -20.12
C ASP A 64 -2.46 -13.28 -20.66
N ARG A 65 -3.61 -13.29 -21.33
CA ARG A 65 -4.25 -12.06 -21.83
C ARG A 65 -4.61 -11.12 -20.68
N VAL A 66 -5.23 -11.63 -19.63
CA VAL A 66 -5.61 -10.81 -18.46
C VAL A 66 -4.37 -10.23 -17.78
N VAL A 67 -3.32 -11.02 -17.58
CA VAL A 67 -2.05 -10.56 -17.01
C VAL A 67 -1.44 -9.46 -17.89
N PHE A 68 -1.39 -9.66 -19.22
CA PHE A 68 -0.83 -8.70 -20.16
C PHE A 68 -1.65 -7.41 -20.22
N ASP A 69 -2.98 -7.49 -20.30
CA ASP A 69 -3.84 -6.32 -20.35
C ASP A 69 -3.85 -5.54 -19.05
N THR A 70 -3.70 -6.22 -17.91
CA THR A 70 -3.52 -5.56 -16.60
C THR A 70 -2.22 -4.74 -16.57
N ARG A 71 -1.11 -5.27 -17.11
CA ARG A 71 0.14 -4.50 -17.25
C ARG A 71 -0.06 -3.25 -18.10
N LYS A 72 -0.78 -3.34 -19.22
CA LYS A 72 -1.06 -2.17 -20.08
C LYS A 72 -1.87 -1.12 -19.35
N LYS A 73 -2.91 -1.54 -18.60
CA LYS A 73 -3.74 -0.61 -17.80
C LYS A 73 -2.91 0.10 -16.75
N LEU A 74 -2.07 -0.63 -16.01
CA LEU A 74 -1.16 -0.05 -15.01
C LEU A 74 -0.13 0.88 -15.66
N ALA A 75 0.48 0.48 -16.79
CA ALA A 75 1.42 1.32 -17.51
C ALA A 75 0.77 2.64 -17.96
N LYS A 76 -0.48 2.60 -18.40
CA LYS A 76 -1.25 3.80 -18.76
C LYS A 76 -1.59 4.63 -17.50
N MET A 77 -2.03 3.99 -16.43
CA MET A 77 -2.47 4.66 -15.20
C MET A 77 -1.35 5.45 -14.53
N PHE A 78 -0.11 4.93 -14.58
CA PHE A 78 1.06 5.54 -13.93
C PHE A 78 2.06 6.15 -14.92
N ASN A 79 1.72 6.24 -16.23
CA ASN A 79 2.58 6.76 -17.30
C ASN A 79 3.99 6.12 -17.33
N VAL A 80 4.03 4.79 -17.29
CA VAL A 80 5.30 4.02 -17.26
C VAL A 80 6.00 3.99 -18.62
N GLY A 81 5.28 4.28 -19.71
CA GLY A 81 5.80 4.27 -21.08
C GLY A 81 5.73 2.89 -21.74
N ASN A 82 6.31 1.86 -21.14
CA ASN A 82 6.33 0.50 -21.66
C ASN A 82 5.72 -0.50 -20.65
N SER A 83 4.68 -1.23 -21.06
CA SER A 83 4.00 -2.18 -20.18
C SER A 83 4.90 -3.34 -19.69
N ARG A 84 5.98 -3.65 -20.40
CA ARG A 84 6.97 -4.63 -19.93
C ARG A 84 7.71 -4.19 -18.67
N GLN A 85 7.72 -2.90 -18.37
CA GLN A 85 8.33 -2.31 -17.16
C GLN A 85 7.43 -2.37 -15.93
N VAL A 86 6.23 -2.94 -16.05
CA VAL A 86 5.34 -3.25 -14.93
C VAL A 86 5.56 -4.70 -14.52
N VAL A 87 5.92 -4.93 -13.27
CA VAL A 87 6.26 -6.23 -12.67
C VAL A 87 5.24 -6.57 -11.59
N PHE A 88 4.69 -7.77 -11.60
CA PHE A 88 3.83 -8.25 -10.53
C PHE A 88 4.65 -8.94 -9.44
N THR A 89 4.27 -8.66 -8.21
CA THR A 89 4.84 -9.22 -6.99
C THR A 89 3.71 -9.70 -6.07
N LYS A 90 4.05 -10.28 -4.93
CA LYS A 90 3.04 -10.72 -3.94
C LYS A 90 2.44 -9.57 -3.15
N ASN A 91 3.21 -8.50 -2.95
CA ASN A 91 2.81 -7.32 -2.17
C ASN A 91 3.86 -6.21 -2.32
N ALA A 92 3.57 -5.01 -1.78
CA ALA A 92 4.51 -3.88 -1.79
C ALA A 92 5.84 -4.20 -1.08
N THR A 93 5.83 -5.02 -0.04
CA THR A 93 7.07 -5.42 0.67
C THR A 93 8.03 -6.15 -0.26
N GLU A 94 7.54 -7.08 -1.09
CA GLU A 94 8.36 -7.75 -2.10
C GLU A 94 8.83 -6.77 -3.17
N SER A 95 7.95 -5.88 -3.68
CA SER A 95 8.31 -4.83 -4.65
C SER A 95 9.46 -3.96 -4.13
N LEU A 96 9.36 -3.48 -2.89
CA LEU A 96 10.37 -2.63 -2.25
C LEU A 96 11.67 -3.39 -1.98
N ASN A 97 11.61 -4.66 -1.59
CA ASN A 97 12.80 -5.49 -1.44
C ASN A 97 13.52 -5.70 -2.77
N ILE A 98 12.79 -5.99 -3.86
CA ILE A 98 13.37 -6.10 -5.21
C ILE A 98 14.03 -4.79 -5.61
N ALA A 99 13.33 -3.66 -5.45
CA ALA A 99 13.85 -2.34 -5.79
C ALA A 99 15.10 -2.00 -4.96
N ILE A 100 15.01 -2.03 -3.64
CA ILE A 100 16.07 -1.58 -2.73
C ILE A 100 17.32 -2.47 -2.85
N ASN A 101 17.17 -3.80 -2.78
CA ASN A 101 18.33 -4.69 -2.86
C ASN A 101 18.87 -4.81 -4.30
N GLY A 102 18.04 -4.56 -5.33
CA GLY A 102 18.47 -4.60 -6.73
C GLY A 102 19.16 -3.34 -7.21
N LEU A 103 18.89 -2.18 -6.59
CA LEU A 103 19.42 -0.87 -6.99
C LEU A 103 20.62 -0.44 -6.16
N PHE A 104 20.64 -0.76 -4.87
CA PHE A 104 21.63 -0.25 -3.94
C PHE A 104 22.62 -1.33 -3.48
N SER A 105 23.79 -0.90 -3.07
CA SER A 105 24.88 -1.74 -2.57
C SER A 105 25.42 -1.23 -1.22
N GLU A 106 26.29 -2.04 -0.61
CA GLU A 106 26.92 -1.77 0.69
C GLU A 106 27.90 -0.60 0.71
N LYS A 107 28.28 -0.04 -0.45
CA LYS A 107 29.21 1.09 -0.55
C LYS A 107 28.54 2.42 -0.85
N GLU A 108 27.23 2.39 -1.02
CA GLU A 108 26.46 3.55 -1.46
C GLU A 108 25.72 4.20 -0.29
N HIS A 109 25.40 5.47 -0.47
CA HIS A 109 24.59 6.23 0.46
C HIS A 109 23.14 6.32 -0.06
N ILE A 110 22.18 6.07 0.84
CA ILE A 110 20.75 6.11 0.58
C ILE A 110 20.12 7.17 1.47
N ILE A 111 19.30 8.04 0.90
CA ILE A 111 18.47 8.97 1.65
C ILE A 111 17.06 8.36 1.75
N THR A 112 16.49 8.38 2.93
CA THR A 112 15.11 7.93 3.21
C THR A 112 14.48 8.85 4.26
N SER A 113 13.33 8.50 4.84
CA SER A 113 12.70 9.37 5.85
C SER A 113 12.34 8.62 7.14
N VAL A 114 12.04 9.40 8.19
CA VAL A 114 11.49 8.85 9.44
C VAL A 114 10.01 8.45 9.30
N ALA A 115 9.33 8.85 8.22
CA ALA A 115 7.92 8.51 7.98
C ALA A 115 7.71 7.15 7.29
N GLU A 116 8.79 6.41 7.00
CA GLU A 116 8.74 5.18 6.23
C GLU A 116 8.10 4.00 6.99
N HIS A 117 7.40 3.19 6.23
CA HIS A 117 6.95 1.87 6.69
C HIS A 117 8.14 0.89 6.79
N ASN A 118 8.01 -0.13 7.64
CA ASN A 118 9.03 -1.19 7.80
C ASN A 118 9.40 -1.90 6.49
N SER A 119 8.54 -1.88 5.48
CA SER A 119 8.82 -2.44 4.16
C SER A 119 9.94 -1.69 3.41
N VAL A 120 10.18 -0.42 3.77
CA VAL A 120 11.32 0.40 3.32
C VAL A 120 12.46 0.32 4.34
N LEU A 121 12.16 0.53 5.63
CA LEU A 121 13.20 0.62 6.66
C LEU A 121 14.01 -0.67 6.82
N ARG A 122 13.36 -1.84 6.79
CA ARG A 122 14.06 -3.10 7.04
C ARG A 122 15.04 -3.48 5.94
N PRO A 123 14.71 -3.45 4.64
CA PRO A 123 15.70 -3.71 3.59
C PRO A 123 16.82 -2.65 3.57
N ILE A 124 16.54 -1.37 3.83
CA ILE A 124 17.58 -0.34 3.97
C ILE A 124 18.49 -0.64 5.18
N ASN A 125 17.92 -1.00 6.34
CA ASN A 125 18.70 -1.36 7.52
C ASN A 125 19.55 -2.63 7.29
N TYR A 126 19.07 -3.56 6.48
CA TYR A 126 19.84 -4.74 6.07
C TYR A 126 21.06 -4.35 5.22
N LEU A 127 20.91 -3.42 4.28
CA LEU A 127 22.03 -2.87 3.52
C LEU A 127 22.99 -2.07 4.43
N ARG A 128 22.46 -1.28 5.36
CA ARG A 128 23.24 -0.54 6.35
C ARG A 128 24.10 -1.47 7.21
N ALA A 129 23.55 -2.60 7.64
CA ALA A 129 24.32 -3.60 8.39
C ALA A 129 25.45 -4.23 7.58
N LYS A 130 25.42 -4.15 6.25
CA LYS A 130 26.48 -4.58 5.34
C LYS A 130 27.46 -3.45 4.96
N GLY A 131 27.24 -2.22 5.41
CA GLY A 131 28.15 -1.11 5.17
C GLY A 131 27.59 0.05 4.34
N ALA A 132 26.33 -0.02 3.85
CA ALA A 132 25.69 1.13 3.21
C ALA A 132 25.49 2.29 4.20
N GLU A 133 25.64 3.52 3.72
CA GLU A 133 25.36 4.71 4.50
C GLU A 133 23.88 5.09 4.34
N VAL A 134 23.24 5.58 5.40
CA VAL A 134 21.82 5.98 5.38
C VAL A 134 21.63 7.31 6.08
N SER A 135 20.96 8.25 5.43
CA SER A 135 20.48 9.50 6.03
C SER A 135 18.96 9.54 6.03
N TYR A 136 18.40 10.16 7.07
CA TYR A 136 16.95 10.25 7.27
C TYR A 136 16.50 11.69 7.20
N ILE A 137 15.49 11.98 6.37
CA ILE A 137 14.75 13.24 6.40
C ILE A 137 13.84 13.22 7.62
N ASN A 138 13.92 14.25 8.45
CA ASN A 138 13.09 14.40 9.62
C ASN A 138 11.71 14.95 9.27
N VAL A 139 10.84 15.02 10.29
CA VAL A 139 9.51 15.64 10.19
C VAL A 139 9.43 16.86 11.11
N PHE A 140 8.54 17.77 10.77
CA PHE A 140 8.06 18.82 11.67
C PHE A 140 7.14 18.22 12.74
N GLU A 141 6.73 19.01 13.72
CA GLU A 141 5.85 18.60 14.84
C GLU A 141 4.50 18.04 14.35
N ASN A 142 3.99 18.53 13.22
CA ASN A 142 2.77 18.00 12.56
C ASN A 142 3.02 16.75 11.70
N GLY A 143 4.23 16.18 11.73
CA GLY A 143 4.60 14.98 11.00
C GLY A 143 4.81 15.15 9.49
N VAL A 144 4.83 16.38 8.97
CA VAL A 144 5.19 16.68 7.58
C VAL A 144 6.70 16.54 7.40
N LEU A 145 7.16 15.93 6.29
CA LEU A 145 8.59 15.78 5.99
C LEU A 145 9.25 17.14 5.76
N ASN A 146 10.39 17.37 6.40
CA ASN A 146 11.22 18.55 6.20
C ASN A 146 12.09 18.39 4.94
N LEU A 147 11.49 18.58 3.76
CA LEU A 147 12.21 18.44 2.48
C LEU A 147 13.33 19.47 2.27
N ASP A 148 13.41 20.53 3.08
CA ASP A 148 14.48 21.53 2.98
C ASP A 148 15.84 20.99 3.52
N GLU A 149 15.82 19.83 4.16
CA GLU A 149 17.03 19.11 4.56
C GLU A 149 17.69 18.34 3.40
N LEU A 150 16.97 18.06 2.30
CA LEU A 150 17.44 17.17 1.22
C LEU A 150 18.82 17.52 0.70
N SER A 151 19.07 18.78 0.37
CA SER A 151 20.34 19.23 -0.20
C SER A 151 21.53 19.04 0.77
N LYS A 152 21.27 19.10 2.08
CA LYS A 152 22.29 18.92 3.12
C LYS A 152 22.63 17.45 3.36
N LEU A 153 21.72 16.54 3.00
CA LEU A 153 21.90 15.10 3.20
C LEU A 153 22.66 14.42 2.06
N VAL A 154 22.79 15.07 0.90
CA VAL A 154 23.48 14.51 -0.26
C VAL A 154 24.98 14.41 0.01
N LYS A 155 25.58 13.26 -0.27
CA LYS A 155 27.00 12.94 -0.19
C LYS A 155 27.54 12.56 -1.56
N VAL A 156 28.86 12.51 -1.70
CA VAL A 156 29.53 12.13 -2.96
C VAL A 156 29.12 10.72 -3.44
N ASN A 157 28.84 9.80 -2.48
CA ASN A 157 28.42 8.44 -2.75
C ASN A 157 26.89 8.24 -2.67
N THR A 158 26.09 9.30 -2.63
CA THR A 158 24.63 9.20 -2.65
C THR A 158 24.17 8.58 -3.97
N LYS A 159 23.48 7.46 -3.88
CA LYS A 159 22.97 6.74 -5.05
C LYS A 159 21.51 7.05 -5.34
N GLY A 160 20.70 7.28 -4.31
CA GLY A 160 19.29 7.53 -4.52
C GLY A 160 18.52 7.83 -3.25
N ILE A 161 17.23 8.10 -3.45
CA ILE A 161 16.25 8.45 -2.44
C ILE A 161 15.11 7.43 -2.47
N VAL A 162 14.69 6.96 -1.30
CA VAL A 162 13.55 6.04 -1.15
C VAL A 162 12.55 6.67 -0.20
N LEU A 163 11.36 7.04 -0.67
CA LEU A 163 10.35 7.72 0.15
C LEU A 163 8.95 7.14 -0.02
N THR A 164 8.18 7.15 1.07
CA THR A 164 6.74 6.96 1.00
C THR A 164 6.04 8.20 0.45
N HIS A 165 5.08 7.99 -0.46
CA HIS A 165 4.25 9.08 -0.99
C HIS A 165 3.27 9.61 0.08
N ALA A 166 2.75 8.73 0.94
CA ALA A 166 1.95 9.16 2.09
C ALA A 166 2.24 8.32 3.32
N SER A 167 2.37 8.98 4.47
CA SER A 167 2.53 8.31 5.76
C SER A 167 1.29 7.48 6.09
N ASN A 168 1.48 6.19 6.36
CA ASN A 168 0.42 5.30 6.81
C ASN A 168 0.00 5.55 8.29
N VAL A 169 0.64 6.49 8.96
CA VAL A 169 0.35 6.90 10.34
C VAL A 169 -0.36 8.25 10.34
N THR A 170 0.26 9.29 9.83
CA THR A 170 -0.28 10.66 9.88
C THR A 170 -1.22 11.01 8.73
N GLY A 171 -1.16 10.27 7.63
CA GLY A 171 -1.88 10.59 6.41
C GLY A 171 -1.26 11.76 5.61
N ASN A 172 -0.16 12.36 6.08
CA ASN A 172 0.53 13.42 5.36
C ASN A 172 1.09 12.92 4.04
N ILE A 173 0.89 13.70 2.98
CA ILE A 173 1.41 13.40 1.63
C ILE A 173 2.73 14.14 1.44
N THR A 174 3.72 13.43 0.89
CA THR A 174 5.02 13.96 0.49
C THR A 174 4.91 14.56 -0.90
N ASP A 175 5.47 15.74 -1.11
CA ASP A 175 5.62 16.33 -2.46
C ASP A 175 6.69 15.55 -3.25
N ILE A 176 6.25 14.42 -3.83
CA ILE A 176 7.13 13.54 -4.62
C ILE A 176 7.56 14.17 -5.94
N ARG A 177 6.85 15.17 -6.47
CA ARG A 177 7.30 15.95 -7.65
C ARG A 177 8.53 16.76 -7.29
N LYS A 178 8.50 17.54 -6.20
CA LYS A 178 9.66 18.31 -5.71
C LYS A 178 10.88 17.40 -5.49
N VAL A 179 10.67 16.21 -4.90
CA VAL A 179 11.75 15.24 -4.67
C VAL A 179 12.25 14.63 -5.98
N GLY A 180 11.37 14.31 -6.92
CA GLY A 180 11.75 13.77 -8.22
C GLY A 180 12.55 14.76 -9.06
N ASP A 181 12.16 16.04 -9.06
CA ASP A 181 12.92 17.11 -9.71
C ASP A 181 14.32 17.24 -9.11
N PHE A 182 14.42 17.23 -7.77
CA PHE A 182 15.70 17.22 -7.06
C PHE A 182 16.57 16.00 -7.41
N CYS A 183 15.98 14.81 -7.50
CA CYS A 183 16.69 13.59 -7.90
C CYS A 183 17.22 13.70 -9.33
N ARG A 184 16.42 14.24 -10.25
CA ARG A 184 16.83 14.44 -11.66
C ARG A 184 18.02 15.42 -11.77
N GLU A 185 17.98 16.53 -11.05
CA GLU A 185 19.05 17.53 -11.02
C GLU A 185 20.37 17.00 -10.45
N ASN A 186 20.28 16.05 -9.51
CA ASN A 186 21.44 15.47 -8.82
C ASN A 186 21.84 14.08 -9.32
N ASN A 187 21.23 13.57 -10.41
CA ASN A 187 21.47 12.23 -10.96
C ASN A 187 21.25 11.10 -9.93
N LEU A 188 20.26 11.24 -9.06
CA LEU A 188 19.89 10.26 -8.04
C LEU A 188 18.73 9.38 -8.51
N ILE A 189 18.73 8.12 -8.10
CA ILE A 189 17.61 7.22 -8.34
C ILE A 189 16.48 7.55 -7.35
N PHE A 190 15.25 7.66 -7.84
CA PHE A 190 14.08 7.92 -7.01
C PHE A 190 13.11 6.73 -6.95
N VAL A 191 12.98 6.14 -5.76
CA VAL A 191 12.07 5.02 -5.45
C VAL A 191 10.93 5.53 -4.57
N VAL A 192 9.69 5.28 -4.99
CA VAL A 192 8.48 5.73 -4.28
C VAL A 192 7.68 4.52 -3.77
N ASP A 193 7.40 4.48 -2.46
CA ASP A 193 6.37 3.62 -1.89
C ASP A 193 5.01 4.33 -1.96
N ALA A 194 4.18 3.92 -2.93
CA ALA A 194 2.84 4.45 -3.13
C ALA A 194 1.74 3.57 -2.52
N SER A 195 2.05 2.75 -1.51
CA SER A 195 1.10 1.80 -0.92
C SER A 195 -0.15 2.44 -0.34
N GLN A 196 -0.12 3.72 0.03
CA GLN A 196 -1.28 4.46 0.56
C GLN A 196 -1.95 5.33 -0.51
N THR A 197 -1.34 5.51 -1.68
CA THR A 197 -1.76 6.52 -2.66
C THR A 197 -2.09 5.95 -4.03
N ALA A 198 -1.51 4.82 -4.43
CA ALA A 198 -1.88 4.14 -5.67
C ALA A 198 -3.37 3.78 -5.67
N GLY A 199 -4.09 4.23 -6.69
CA GLY A 199 -5.55 4.08 -6.82
C GLY A 199 -6.38 5.11 -6.06
N ALA A 200 -5.72 6.08 -5.39
CA ALA A 200 -6.38 7.19 -4.70
C ALA A 200 -5.92 8.56 -5.22
N PHE A 201 -4.65 8.70 -5.54
CA PHE A 201 -4.08 9.96 -6.01
C PHE A 201 -3.44 9.77 -7.38
N ASN A 202 -3.45 10.83 -8.18
CA ASN A 202 -2.77 10.81 -9.47
C ASN A 202 -1.24 10.75 -9.26
N ILE A 203 -0.63 9.74 -9.86
CA ILE A 203 0.82 9.54 -9.86
C ILE A 203 1.25 9.34 -11.31
N ASP A 204 2.03 10.26 -11.83
CA ASP A 204 2.62 10.19 -13.15
C ASP A 204 4.12 10.04 -13.02
N MET A 205 4.63 8.82 -13.30
CA MET A 205 6.05 8.52 -13.11
C MET A 205 6.97 9.40 -13.95
N LYS A 206 6.52 9.73 -15.17
CA LYS A 206 7.32 10.56 -16.10
C LYS A 206 7.36 12.02 -15.66
N GLU A 207 6.20 12.61 -15.36
CA GLU A 207 6.11 14.01 -14.93
C GLU A 207 6.70 14.26 -13.54
N MET A 208 6.63 13.25 -12.65
CA MET A 208 7.16 13.34 -11.29
C MET A 208 8.59 12.79 -11.16
N ASN A 209 9.26 12.52 -12.28
CA ASN A 209 10.64 11.99 -12.32
C ASN A 209 10.87 10.77 -11.40
N ILE A 210 9.89 9.86 -11.32
CA ILE A 210 9.97 8.64 -10.52
C ILE A 210 10.66 7.56 -11.34
N ASP A 211 11.71 6.94 -10.80
CA ASP A 211 12.42 5.84 -11.44
C ASP A 211 11.78 4.49 -11.13
N VAL A 212 11.32 4.32 -9.90
CA VAL A 212 10.70 3.09 -9.43
C VAL A 212 9.51 3.41 -8.55
N LEU A 213 8.35 2.84 -8.89
CA LEU A 213 7.10 2.97 -8.13
C LEU A 213 6.68 1.61 -7.59
N CYS A 214 6.52 1.50 -6.26
CA CYS A 214 6.13 0.28 -5.58
C CYS A 214 4.78 0.47 -4.88
N PHE A 215 3.86 -0.50 -5.01
CA PHE A 215 2.58 -0.45 -4.29
C PHE A 215 1.93 -1.82 -4.15
N THR A 216 0.83 -1.88 -3.40
CA THR A 216 0.04 -3.09 -3.17
C THR A 216 -1.37 -2.95 -3.75
N GLY A 217 -1.93 -4.05 -4.24
CA GLY A 217 -3.28 -4.05 -4.82
C GLY A 217 -4.43 -3.96 -3.81
N HIS A 218 -4.22 -4.43 -2.57
CA HIS A 218 -5.33 -4.67 -1.64
C HIS A 218 -5.80 -3.46 -0.81
N LYS A 219 -5.19 -2.28 -1.00
CA LYS A 219 -5.61 -1.01 -0.37
C LYS A 219 -6.47 -0.21 -1.35
N SER A 220 -6.11 1.03 -1.65
CA SER A 220 -6.92 1.91 -2.52
C SER A 220 -7.02 1.42 -3.97
N MET A 221 -6.16 0.50 -4.41
CA MET A 221 -6.36 -0.21 -5.69
C MET A 221 -7.51 -1.23 -5.65
N LEU A 222 -8.16 -1.49 -4.50
CA LEU A 222 -9.36 -2.32 -4.31
C LEU A 222 -9.24 -3.79 -4.76
N ALA A 223 -8.03 -4.26 -5.08
CA ALA A 223 -7.76 -5.64 -5.50
C ALA A 223 -7.68 -6.62 -4.32
N PRO A 224 -7.65 -7.93 -4.54
CA PRO A 224 -7.40 -8.91 -3.49
C PRO A 224 -5.98 -8.78 -2.92
N GLN A 225 -5.77 -9.36 -1.73
CA GLN A 225 -4.44 -9.55 -1.16
C GLN A 225 -3.61 -10.51 -2.04
N GLY A 226 -2.29 -10.48 -1.91
CA GLY A 226 -1.41 -11.35 -2.66
C GLY A 226 -1.05 -10.83 -4.06
N VAL A 227 -1.31 -9.54 -4.33
CA VAL A 227 -0.88 -8.83 -5.54
C VAL A 227 -0.22 -7.52 -5.16
N GLY A 228 1.02 -7.35 -5.54
CA GLY A 228 1.79 -6.11 -5.51
C GLY A 228 2.28 -5.77 -6.91
N VAL A 229 2.76 -4.55 -7.06
CA VAL A 229 3.25 -4.03 -8.34
C VAL A 229 4.53 -3.25 -8.12
N LEU A 230 5.46 -3.42 -9.06
CA LEU A 230 6.68 -2.67 -9.22
C LEU A 230 6.71 -2.12 -10.63
N CYS A 231 6.67 -0.79 -10.78
CA CYS A 231 6.86 -0.12 -12.06
C CYS A 231 8.27 0.46 -12.12
N VAL A 232 8.98 0.28 -13.23
CA VAL A 232 10.37 0.66 -13.39
C VAL A 232 10.54 1.51 -14.64
N ARG A 233 11.24 2.63 -14.57
CA ARG A 233 11.62 3.41 -15.75
C ARG A 233 12.58 2.61 -16.63
N GLU A 234 12.45 2.67 -17.96
CA GLU A 234 13.11 1.76 -18.92
C GLU A 234 14.64 1.76 -18.79
N GLU A 235 15.23 2.89 -18.44
CA GLU A 235 16.68 3.06 -18.33
C GLU A 235 17.25 2.50 -16.99
N ILE A 236 16.38 2.13 -16.05
CA ILE A 236 16.81 1.66 -14.73
C ILE A 236 16.98 0.15 -14.73
N TYR A 237 18.19 -0.28 -14.42
CA TYR A 237 18.50 -1.70 -14.26
C TYR A 237 18.37 -2.10 -12.78
N ILE A 238 17.49 -3.05 -12.51
CA ILE A 238 17.33 -3.67 -11.18
C ILE A 238 17.86 -5.09 -11.25
N ARG A 239 18.81 -5.43 -10.38
CA ARG A 239 19.30 -6.80 -10.22
C ARG A 239 18.19 -7.70 -9.68
N PRO A 240 17.96 -8.91 -10.21
CA PRO A 240 16.94 -9.79 -9.66
C PRO A 240 17.29 -10.20 -8.22
N LEU A 241 16.30 -10.12 -7.34
CA LEU A 241 16.40 -10.60 -5.95
C LEU A 241 16.02 -12.09 -5.85
N ILE A 242 15.01 -12.49 -6.63
CA ILE A 242 14.52 -13.87 -6.69
C ILE A 242 14.80 -14.38 -8.09
N VAL A 243 15.44 -15.54 -8.17
CA VAL A 243 15.79 -16.22 -9.43
C VAL A 243 15.14 -17.59 -9.47
N GLY A 244 14.77 -18.06 -10.66
CA GLY A 244 14.14 -19.38 -10.81
C GLY A 244 13.28 -19.51 -12.07
N GLY A 245 12.33 -20.42 -12.05
CA GLY A 245 11.50 -20.71 -13.20
C GLY A 245 10.71 -19.51 -13.71
N SER A 246 10.94 -19.13 -14.95
CA SER A 246 10.30 -17.98 -15.61
C SER A 246 9.27 -18.37 -16.68
N GLY A 247 9.18 -19.66 -17.00
CA GLY A 247 8.34 -20.16 -18.11
C GLY A 247 8.92 -19.96 -19.50
N THR A 248 10.03 -19.21 -19.62
CA THR A 248 10.75 -18.93 -20.86
C THR A 248 12.24 -19.17 -20.66
N HIS A 249 13.00 -19.34 -21.78
CA HIS A 249 14.44 -19.51 -21.72
C HIS A 249 14.90 -20.65 -20.78
N SER A 250 14.22 -21.81 -20.84
CA SER A 250 14.41 -22.93 -19.88
C SER A 250 15.80 -23.57 -19.90
N TYR A 251 16.58 -23.33 -20.94
CA TYR A 251 17.95 -23.83 -21.10
C TYR A 251 19.02 -22.82 -20.68
N ASP A 252 18.62 -21.57 -20.36
CA ASP A 252 19.55 -20.55 -19.89
C ASP A 252 19.95 -20.85 -18.43
N GLU A 253 21.25 -20.81 -18.14
CA GLU A 253 21.78 -21.03 -16.80
C GLU A 253 21.41 -19.93 -15.81
N PHE A 254 21.25 -18.71 -16.30
CA PHE A 254 20.95 -17.52 -15.50
C PHE A 254 19.52 -17.02 -15.72
N GLN A 255 19.05 -16.18 -14.77
CA GLN A 255 17.76 -15.51 -14.89
C GLN A 255 17.72 -14.67 -16.18
N PRO A 256 16.64 -14.78 -17.00
CA PRO A 256 16.51 -13.97 -18.21
C PRO A 256 16.61 -12.46 -17.94
N ASP A 257 17.35 -11.75 -18.79
CA ASP A 257 17.63 -10.33 -18.59
C ASP A 257 16.51 -9.40 -19.07
N LYS A 258 15.54 -9.92 -19.82
CA LYS A 258 14.43 -9.12 -20.36
C LYS A 258 13.32 -8.89 -19.35
N MET A 259 12.84 -7.64 -19.27
CA MET A 259 11.65 -7.30 -18.48
C MET A 259 10.36 -7.85 -19.14
N PRO A 260 9.37 -8.24 -18.35
CA PRO A 260 9.33 -8.28 -16.87
C PRO A 260 9.99 -9.53 -16.28
N THR A 261 10.37 -10.51 -17.08
CA THR A 261 10.85 -11.85 -16.68
C THR A 261 12.05 -11.80 -15.74
N ARG A 262 12.93 -10.79 -15.92
CA ARG A 262 14.08 -10.54 -15.02
C ARG A 262 13.67 -10.50 -13.55
N LEU A 263 12.54 -9.87 -13.24
CA LEU A 263 12.08 -9.61 -11.88
C LEU A 263 10.88 -10.46 -11.46
N GLU A 264 10.38 -11.34 -12.36
CA GLU A 264 9.25 -12.23 -12.10
C GLU A 264 9.69 -13.70 -12.18
N ALA A 265 10.12 -14.23 -11.05
CA ALA A 265 10.40 -15.66 -10.93
C ALA A 265 9.22 -16.41 -10.29
N GLY A 266 8.91 -17.59 -10.83
CA GLY A 266 7.80 -18.42 -10.37
C GLY A 266 6.47 -18.12 -11.05
N THR A 267 5.44 -18.89 -10.69
CA THR A 267 4.09 -18.74 -11.23
C THR A 267 3.41 -17.51 -10.62
N LEU A 268 2.91 -16.61 -11.48
CA LEU A 268 2.19 -15.42 -11.04
C LEU A 268 0.83 -15.77 -10.42
N ASN A 269 0.36 -14.91 -9.51
CA ASN A 269 -0.99 -14.98 -8.97
C ASN A 269 -2.01 -14.43 -10.00
N ALA A 270 -2.24 -15.20 -11.08
CA ALA A 270 -3.14 -14.77 -12.15
C ALA A 270 -4.57 -14.49 -11.67
N HIS A 271 -5.05 -15.24 -10.67
CA HIS A 271 -6.38 -15.03 -10.08
C HIS A 271 -6.48 -13.67 -9.36
N GLY A 272 -5.47 -13.34 -8.55
CA GLY A 272 -5.40 -12.02 -7.91
C GLY A 272 -5.21 -10.88 -8.90
N ILE A 273 -4.47 -11.11 -9.99
CA ILE A 273 -4.26 -10.14 -11.08
C ILE A 273 -5.57 -9.92 -11.85
N ALA A 274 -6.41 -10.95 -12.03
CA ALA A 274 -7.75 -10.78 -12.60
C ALA A 274 -8.63 -9.84 -11.74
N GLY A 275 -8.57 -10.01 -10.42
CA GLY A 275 -9.23 -9.06 -9.50
C GLY A 275 -8.67 -7.64 -9.63
N LEU A 276 -7.34 -7.48 -9.75
CA LEU A 276 -6.71 -6.17 -9.97
C LEU A 276 -7.12 -5.57 -11.33
N HIS A 277 -7.24 -6.38 -12.37
CA HIS A 277 -7.71 -5.96 -13.69
C HIS A 277 -9.06 -5.23 -13.61
N VAL A 278 -10.04 -5.90 -12.99
CA VAL A 278 -11.40 -5.37 -12.85
C VAL A 278 -11.43 -4.19 -11.86
N SER A 279 -10.62 -4.22 -10.81
CA SER A 279 -10.56 -3.10 -9.87
C SER A 279 -10.02 -1.80 -10.50
N ILE A 280 -9.07 -1.89 -11.44
CA ILE A 280 -8.62 -0.73 -12.21
C ILE A 280 -9.77 -0.17 -13.05
N GLU A 281 -10.55 -1.03 -13.72
CA GLU A 281 -11.74 -0.59 -14.48
C GLU A 281 -12.78 0.07 -13.60
N TYR A 282 -13.03 -0.49 -12.41
CA TYR A 282 -13.92 0.10 -11.42
C TYR A 282 -13.46 1.51 -11.01
N ILE A 283 -12.18 1.67 -10.69
CA ILE A 283 -11.60 2.96 -10.29
C ILE A 283 -11.72 3.99 -11.43
N LEU A 284 -11.39 3.60 -12.66
CA LEU A 284 -11.45 4.50 -13.82
C LEU A 284 -12.90 4.89 -14.15
N ARG A 285 -13.85 3.94 -14.11
CA ARG A 285 -15.27 4.19 -14.39
C ARG A 285 -15.91 5.11 -13.36
N ASN A 286 -15.56 4.95 -12.08
CA ASN A 286 -16.10 5.78 -11.00
C ASN A 286 -15.32 7.09 -10.80
N LYS A 287 -14.26 7.32 -11.57
CA LYS A 287 -13.28 8.39 -11.44
C LYS A 287 -12.58 8.34 -10.07
N MET A 288 -11.31 8.04 -10.09
CA MET A 288 -10.47 7.90 -8.89
C MET A 288 -10.65 9.09 -7.93
N GLU A 289 -10.73 10.29 -8.47
CA GLU A 289 -10.89 11.55 -7.74
C GLU A 289 -12.19 11.57 -6.91
N ASN A 290 -13.29 11.03 -7.45
CA ASN A 290 -14.56 10.99 -6.74
C ASN A 290 -14.52 10.01 -5.55
N LEU A 291 -13.90 8.83 -5.74
CA LEU A 291 -13.73 7.84 -4.68
C LEU A 291 -12.86 8.41 -3.55
N THR A 292 -11.77 9.06 -3.92
CA THR A 292 -10.86 9.70 -2.97
C THR A 292 -11.52 10.86 -2.24
N LYS A 293 -12.21 11.75 -2.96
CA LYS A 293 -12.95 12.87 -2.40
C LYS A 293 -13.93 12.40 -1.34
N ARG A 294 -14.72 11.35 -1.63
CA ARG A 294 -15.66 10.81 -0.64
C ARG A 294 -14.96 10.30 0.61
N ALA A 295 -13.86 9.58 0.48
CA ALA A 295 -13.08 9.11 1.63
C ALA A 295 -12.48 10.27 2.45
N LEU A 296 -12.03 11.34 1.78
CA LEU A 296 -11.52 12.56 2.43
C LEU A 296 -12.61 13.33 3.17
N GLU A 297 -13.80 13.48 2.58
CA GLU A 297 -14.95 14.12 3.24
C GLU A 297 -15.31 13.39 4.54
N LEU A 298 -15.33 12.05 4.53
CA LEU A 298 -15.60 11.25 5.71
C LEU A 298 -14.51 11.41 6.78
N SER A 299 -13.24 11.36 6.35
CA SER A 299 -12.11 11.55 7.27
C SER A 299 -12.10 12.95 7.88
N ARG A 300 -12.46 13.98 7.11
CA ARG A 300 -12.58 15.37 7.59
C ARG A 300 -13.73 15.52 8.58
N LYS A 301 -14.91 14.96 8.30
CA LYS A 301 -16.05 14.94 9.21
C LYS A 301 -15.68 14.31 10.56
N PHE A 302 -14.96 13.19 10.54
CA PHE A 302 -14.46 12.53 11.74
C PHE A 302 -13.49 13.44 12.51
N TYR A 303 -12.47 13.98 11.83
CA TYR A 303 -11.52 14.91 12.42
C TYR A 303 -12.22 16.10 13.08
N ASP A 304 -13.13 16.79 12.38
CA ASP A 304 -13.87 17.96 12.90
C ASP A 304 -14.72 17.63 14.12
N GLY A 305 -15.18 16.38 14.24
CA GLY A 305 -15.95 15.89 15.39
C GLY A 305 -15.09 15.60 16.61
N VAL A 306 -13.90 15.02 16.43
CA VAL A 306 -13.05 14.60 17.56
C VAL A 306 -11.99 15.63 17.95
N SER A 307 -11.58 16.55 17.04
CA SER A 307 -10.59 17.60 17.34
C SER A 307 -11.06 18.63 18.36
N LYS A 308 -12.36 18.70 18.62
CA LYS A 308 -12.96 19.58 19.62
C LYS A 308 -12.93 19.02 21.04
N LEU A 309 -12.53 17.78 21.20
CA LEU A 309 -12.47 17.10 22.50
C LEU A 309 -11.09 17.34 23.12
N PRO A 310 -11.02 17.99 24.30
CA PRO A 310 -9.74 18.39 24.89
C PRO A 310 -8.84 17.22 25.28
N GLU A 311 -9.41 16.05 25.51
CA GLU A 311 -8.67 14.83 25.81
C GLU A 311 -8.06 14.14 24.58
N VAL A 312 -8.44 14.60 23.36
CA VAL A 312 -7.99 13.97 22.11
C VAL A 312 -6.81 14.74 21.52
N LYS A 313 -5.69 14.05 21.38
CA LYS A 313 -4.53 14.54 20.61
C LYS A 313 -4.50 13.87 19.24
N ILE A 314 -4.53 14.65 18.18
CA ILE A 314 -4.52 14.18 16.78
C ILE A 314 -3.14 14.44 16.18
N TYR A 315 -2.69 13.53 15.30
CA TYR A 315 -1.39 13.57 14.66
C TYR A 315 -1.55 13.70 13.14
N GLY A 316 -0.79 14.60 12.55
CA GLY A 316 -0.81 14.91 11.12
C GLY A 316 -1.17 16.37 10.85
N ASP A 317 -0.98 16.79 9.61
CA ASP A 317 -1.34 18.11 9.11
C ASP A 317 -2.78 18.09 8.56
N PHE A 318 -3.68 18.81 9.20
CA PHE A 318 -5.09 18.96 8.81
C PHE A 318 -5.42 20.36 8.27
N GLU A 319 -4.42 21.21 8.10
CA GLU A 319 -4.56 22.50 7.42
C GLU A 319 -4.65 22.34 5.90
N THR A 320 -4.09 21.23 5.37
CA THR A 320 -4.20 20.86 3.97
C THR A 320 -5.30 19.83 3.72
N GLU A 321 -6.00 19.96 2.59
CA GLU A 321 -6.94 18.96 2.09
C GLU A 321 -6.20 17.84 1.31
N TYR A 322 -4.96 18.09 0.87
CA TYR A 322 -4.14 17.12 0.11
C TYR A 322 -3.43 16.17 1.08
N ARG A 323 -4.18 15.17 1.52
CA ARG A 323 -3.74 14.16 2.49
C ARG A 323 -4.43 12.81 2.25
N ALA A 324 -3.89 11.71 2.77
CA ALA A 324 -4.59 10.42 2.78
C ALA A 324 -5.76 10.43 3.81
N PRO A 325 -6.84 9.67 3.57
CA PRO A 325 -8.01 9.63 4.46
C PRO A 325 -7.72 8.82 5.74
N ILE A 326 -6.79 9.33 6.55
CA ILE A 326 -6.28 8.72 7.79
C ILE A 326 -6.34 9.76 8.90
N VAL A 327 -6.86 9.37 10.06
CA VAL A 327 -6.82 10.13 11.32
C VAL A 327 -6.25 9.23 12.40
N SER A 328 -5.06 9.58 12.91
CA SER A 328 -4.44 8.91 14.04
C SER A 328 -4.53 9.81 15.27
N LEU A 329 -4.94 9.22 16.39
CA LEU A 329 -5.17 9.98 17.62
C LEU A 329 -4.78 9.16 18.86
N ASN A 330 -4.64 9.90 19.97
CA ASN A 330 -4.59 9.35 21.32
C ASN A 330 -5.66 10.04 22.18
N ILE A 331 -6.15 9.34 23.18
CA ILE A 331 -7.08 9.85 24.20
C ILE A 331 -6.34 9.91 25.53
N SER A 332 -6.05 11.11 26.01
CA SER A 332 -5.27 11.34 27.24
C SER A 332 -4.02 10.45 27.31
N ASP A 333 -3.84 9.72 28.39
CA ASP A 333 -2.74 8.79 28.65
C ASP A 333 -3.09 7.30 28.35
N MET A 334 -4.28 7.03 27.77
CA MET A 334 -4.71 5.67 27.48
C MET A 334 -3.81 4.97 26.46
N ASP A 335 -3.50 3.70 26.70
CA ASP A 335 -2.84 2.85 25.71
C ASP A 335 -3.72 2.68 24.46
N SER A 336 -3.11 2.77 23.31
CA SER A 336 -3.84 2.69 22.02
C SER A 336 -4.56 1.35 21.83
N SER A 337 -4.04 0.25 22.41
CA SER A 337 -4.67 -1.07 22.33
C SER A 337 -5.90 -1.14 23.23
N GLU A 338 -5.87 -0.49 24.40
CA GLU A 338 -7.02 -0.37 25.30
C GLU A 338 -8.17 0.36 24.59
N VAL A 339 -7.90 1.55 24.04
CA VAL A 339 -8.90 2.33 23.27
C VAL A 339 -9.48 1.54 22.12
N SER A 340 -8.63 0.86 21.34
CA SER A 340 -9.09 0.07 20.20
C SER A 340 -9.93 -1.14 20.60
N SER A 341 -9.61 -1.76 21.75
CA SER A 341 -10.42 -2.86 22.33
C SER A 341 -11.79 -2.37 22.79
N MET A 342 -11.86 -1.24 23.50
CA MET A 342 -13.14 -0.63 23.90
C MET A 342 -14.01 -0.30 22.69
N LEU A 343 -13.42 0.33 21.64
CA LEU A 343 -14.12 0.62 20.39
C LEU A 343 -14.71 -0.63 19.75
N TYR A 344 -13.95 -1.74 19.76
CA TYR A 344 -14.43 -2.98 19.15
C TYR A 344 -15.45 -3.72 20.03
N GLU A 345 -15.21 -3.84 21.32
CA GLU A 345 -16.05 -4.64 22.23
C GLU A 345 -17.41 -3.99 22.47
N GLU A 346 -17.43 -2.69 22.71
CA GLU A 346 -18.65 -1.96 23.06
C GLU A 346 -19.41 -1.44 21.84
N PHE A 347 -18.69 -0.94 20.82
CA PHE A 347 -19.29 -0.24 19.68
C PHE A 347 -19.16 -0.99 18.35
N LYS A 348 -18.48 -2.14 18.32
CA LYS A 348 -18.21 -2.92 17.08
C LYS A 348 -17.48 -2.10 16.02
N ILE A 349 -16.59 -1.18 16.44
CA ILE A 349 -15.76 -0.34 15.58
C ILE A 349 -14.35 -0.92 15.52
N SER A 350 -13.94 -1.33 14.32
CA SER A 350 -12.60 -1.85 14.05
C SER A 350 -11.64 -0.72 13.67
N THR A 351 -10.60 -0.54 14.48
CA THR A 351 -9.50 0.41 14.25
C THR A 351 -8.17 -0.33 14.35
N ARG A 352 -7.06 0.37 14.14
CA ARG A 352 -5.73 -0.24 14.32
C ARG A 352 -4.93 0.51 15.39
N PRO A 353 -4.54 -0.17 16.50
CA PRO A 353 -3.66 0.41 17.51
C PRO A 353 -2.18 0.20 17.20
N GLY A 354 -1.32 0.88 17.96
CA GLY A 354 0.11 0.63 18.11
C GLY A 354 1.00 1.38 17.14
N ALA A 355 2.09 0.74 16.71
CA ALA A 355 3.18 1.39 15.95
C ALA A 355 3.01 1.34 14.42
N HIS A 356 1.94 0.76 13.88
CA HIS A 356 1.58 0.75 12.45
C HIS A 356 2.69 0.32 11.49
N CYS A 357 3.69 -0.45 11.96
CA CYS A 357 4.89 -0.80 11.22
C CYS A 357 5.71 0.42 10.72
N ALA A 358 5.64 1.56 11.40
CA ALA A 358 6.38 2.78 11.08
C ALA A 358 7.08 3.36 12.34
N PRO A 359 8.11 2.68 12.88
CA PRO A 359 8.63 2.96 14.20
C PRO A 359 9.32 4.33 14.33
N LEU A 360 9.90 4.86 13.25
CA LEU A 360 10.66 6.10 13.31
C LEU A 360 9.75 7.33 13.41
N ILE A 361 8.57 7.33 12.78
CA ILE A 361 7.60 8.41 12.94
C ILE A 361 7.04 8.45 14.36
N HIS A 362 6.83 7.29 15.00
CA HIS A 362 6.43 7.24 16.40
C HIS A 362 7.52 7.80 17.34
N LYS A 363 8.82 7.54 17.02
CA LYS A 363 9.94 8.18 17.77
C LYS A 363 9.94 9.69 17.59
N ALA A 364 9.75 10.17 16.36
CA ALA A 364 9.75 11.60 16.04
C ALA A 364 8.58 12.35 16.70
N LEU A 365 7.41 11.71 16.84
CA LEU A 365 6.20 12.30 17.41
C LEU A 365 6.02 11.98 18.92
N GLY A 366 6.96 11.25 19.55
CA GLY A 366 6.94 10.94 20.98
C GLY A 366 5.84 9.96 21.41
N THR A 367 5.46 9.02 20.55
CA THR A 367 4.34 8.10 20.79
C THR A 367 4.76 6.61 20.81
N VAL A 368 6.04 6.35 21.14
CA VAL A 368 6.59 4.96 21.14
C VAL A 368 5.88 4.10 22.20
N ASP A 369 5.70 4.62 23.39
CA ASP A 369 5.17 3.88 24.53
C ASP A 369 3.64 3.72 24.44
N GLN A 370 2.93 4.77 24.07
CA GLN A 370 1.46 4.80 23.99
C GLN A 370 0.92 4.20 22.68
N GLY A 371 1.69 4.25 21.58
CA GLY A 371 1.18 3.98 20.25
C GLY A 371 0.21 5.08 19.79
N MET A 372 -0.58 4.77 18.77
CA MET A 372 -1.71 5.60 18.31
C MET A 372 -2.87 4.70 17.92
N VAL A 373 -4.10 5.21 18.03
CA VAL A 373 -5.28 4.60 17.41
C VAL A 373 -5.48 5.23 16.05
N ARG A 374 -5.39 4.44 14.99
CA ARG A 374 -5.54 4.90 13.62
C ARG A 374 -6.91 4.54 13.07
N PHE A 375 -7.63 5.55 12.63
CA PHE A 375 -8.84 5.44 11.82
C PHE A 375 -8.46 5.70 10.37
N SER A 376 -8.90 4.85 9.45
CA SER A 376 -8.66 5.03 8.02
C SER A 376 -9.91 4.71 7.22
N PHE A 377 -10.29 5.64 6.37
CA PHE A 377 -11.58 5.70 5.73
C PHE A 377 -11.50 5.24 4.27
N SER A 378 -12.63 4.75 3.76
CA SER A 378 -12.84 4.39 2.37
C SER A 378 -14.11 5.06 1.86
N HIS A 379 -14.23 5.22 0.55
CA HIS A 379 -15.45 5.70 -0.08
C HIS A 379 -16.69 4.84 0.24
N SER A 380 -16.50 3.60 0.70
CA SER A 380 -17.57 2.68 1.07
C SER A 380 -18.10 2.85 2.50
N ASN A 381 -17.47 3.70 3.30
CA ASN A 381 -17.99 4.06 4.61
C ASN A 381 -19.18 5.03 4.49
N SER A 382 -20.03 5.07 5.51
CA SER A 382 -21.19 5.96 5.55
C SER A 382 -21.01 7.12 6.55
N ASP A 383 -21.84 8.16 6.42
CA ASP A 383 -21.86 9.29 7.36
C ASP A 383 -22.34 8.86 8.75
N GLU A 384 -23.26 7.92 8.82
CA GLU A 384 -23.76 7.34 10.07
C GLU A 384 -22.65 6.58 10.81
N GLU A 385 -21.80 5.83 10.09
CA GLU A 385 -20.64 5.17 10.69
C GLU A 385 -19.68 6.19 11.33
N ILE A 386 -19.48 7.35 10.70
CA ILE A 386 -18.63 8.42 11.24
C ILE A 386 -19.24 9.00 12.52
N GLU A 387 -20.54 9.27 12.53
CA GLU A 387 -21.23 9.81 13.70
C GLU A 387 -21.20 8.84 14.89
N LEU A 388 -21.38 7.55 14.62
CA LEU A 388 -21.26 6.51 15.63
C LEU A 388 -19.84 6.47 16.22
N ALA A 389 -18.80 6.60 15.38
CA ALA A 389 -17.43 6.61 15.86
C ALA A 389 -17.10 7.85 16.72
N ILE A 390 -17.56 9.03 16.31
CA ILE A 390 -17.40 10.26 17.12
C ILE A 390 -18.08 10.10 18.49
N ASN A 391 -19.30 9.57 18.51
CA ASN A 391 -20.04 9.35 19.76
C ASN A 391 -19.38 8.28 20.64
N ALA A 392 -18.80 7.23 20.04
CA ALA A 392 -18.04 6.22 20.77
C ALA A 392 -16.82 6.83 21.46
N ILE A 393 -16.05 7.68 20.77
CA ILE A 393 -14.91 8.40 21.39
C ILE A 393 -15.37 9.27 22.56
N LYS A 394 -16.46 10.03 22.40
CA LYS A 394 -17.02 10.87 23.49
C LYS A 394 -17.39 10.01 24.71
N LYS A 395 -18.07 8.89 24.47
CA LYS A 395 -18.49 8.01 25.54
C LYS A 395 -17.29 7.40 26.28
N ILE A 396 -16.24 6.94 25.58
CA ILE A 396 -15.00 6.44 26.19
C ILE A 396 -14.37 7.51 27.10
N ILE A 397 -14.41 8.78 26.69
CA ILE A 397 -13.89 9.90 27.49
C ILE A 397 -14.76 10.13 28.73
N ASP A 398 -16.09 10.17 28.56
CA ASP A 398 -17.04 10.43 29.65
C ASP A 398 -17.04 9.32 30.70
N ASP A 399 -16.92 8.06 30.30
CA ASP A 399 -16.90 6.92 31.22
C ASP A 399 -15.59 6.86 32.05
N ARG A 400 -14.58 7.69 31.71
CA ARG A 400 -13.31 7.83 32.45
C ARG A 400 -13.23 9.08 33.35
N ARG A 401 -14.14 10.00 33.24
CA ARG A 401 -14.25 11.18 34.11
C ARG A 401 -14.95 10.82 35.41
#